data_24301edd95054b4c8984a4ba7aa29be5
#
_entry.id   24301edd95054b4c8984a4ba7aa29be5
#
_cell.length_a   1.000
_cell.length_b   1.000
_cell.length_c   1.000
_cell.angle_alpha   90.00
_cell.angle_beta   90.00
_cell.angle_gamma   90.00
#
_symmetry.space_group_name_H-M   'P 1'
#
loop_
_entity.id
_entity.type
_entity.pdbx_description
1 polymer ?
#
loop_
_entity_poly.entity_id
_entity_poly.type
_entity_poly.pdbx_seq_one_letter_code
_entity_poly.pdbx_strand_id
1 'polypeptide(L)'
;MVKVKEYRGHIRNWEALCAELGIDKTLSREAREEAILVKAYETWGCKMADHMHGMFAFALWDEGAERLFCLRDQFGTKPFYYYVTEDGRLLYGTMIRQIMEQDGFVKELNDKLLQIYMSLTYVPGEETFFKGVKKLLPGRYLVWENGKMEIVRYWKPEFHPDESKSLEDWADELHTTLQKIMPETKAADEEIESFLSGGVDSSYVLALSEAKAADSCGYIEERFDESKLAAETAKLLNVPFNRRVISPEEYFDIVPYVMKNMEQPLGD
;
A
#
# COMPACT_ATOMS: atom_id res chain seq x y z
N MET A 1 -12.68 -16.25 -19.52
CA MET A 1 -13.02 -14.88 -19.03
C MET A 1 -12.17 -14.57 -17.83
N VAL A 2 -11.60 -13.36 -17.76
CA VAL A 2 -10.81 -12.90 -16.62
C VAL A 2 -11.74 -12.17 -15.63
N LYS A 3 -11.59 -12.45 -14.33
CA LYS A 3 -12.41 -11.86 -13.26
C LYS A 3 -11.51 -11.35 -12.15
N VAL A 4 -11.80 -10.13 -11.66
CA VAL A 4 -11.19 -9.61 -10.43
C VAL A 4 -11.77 -10.37 -9.24
N LYS A 5 -10.92 -10.98 -8.42
CA LYS A 5 -11.31 -11.73 -7.21
C LYS A 5 -11.02 -10.95 -5.94
N GLU A 6 -9.97 -10.17 -5.97
CA GLU A 6 -9.54 -9.31 -4.87
C GLU A 6 -8.88 -8.07 -5.46
N TYR A 7 -9.15 -6.91 -4.90
CA TYR A 7 -8.46 -5.67 -5.26
C TYR A 7 -8.47 -4.70 -4.08
N ARG A 8 -7.30 -4.15 -3.80
CA ARG A 8 -7.14 -3.07 -2.84
C ARG A 8 -6.11 -2.09 -3.35
N GLY A 9 -6.49 -0.83 -3.49
CA GLY A 9 -5.51 0.18 -3.89
C GLY A 9 -6.00 1.27 -4.80
N HIS A 10 -5.06 1.80 -5.59
CA HIS A 10 -5.28 2.84 -6.56
C HIS A 10 -4.24 2.76 -7.69
N ILE A 11 -4.70 2.85 -8.93
CA ILE A 11 -3.87 2.88 -10.14
C ILE A 11 -3.65 4.34 -10.52
N ARG A 12 -2.43 4.88 -10.35
CA ARG A 12 -2.15 6.29 -10.61
C ARG A 12 -2.16 6.66 -12.09
N ASN A 13 -1.57 5.82 -12.92
CA ASN A 13 -1.48 6.06 -14.36
C ASN A 13 -2.73 5.58 -15.15
N TRP A 14 -3.90 5.60 -14.49
CA TRP A 14 -5.15 5.11 -15.05
C TRP A 14 -5.55 5.81 -16.37
N GLU A 15 -5.27 7.11 -16.52
CA GLU A 15 -5.61 7.85 -17.74
C GLU A 15 -4.87 7.35 -18.97
N ALA A 16 -3.57 7.08 -18.81
CA ALA A 16 -2.74 6.52 -19.86
C ALA A 16 -3.18 5.09 -20.19
N LEU A 17 -3.45 4.28 -19.17
CA LEU A 17 -3.94 2.90 -19.35
C LEU A 17 -5.32 2.87 -20.04
N CYS A 18 -6.24 3.76 -19.67
CA CYS A 18 -7.54 3.86 -20.35
C CYS A 18 -7.37 4.19 -21.84
N ALA A 19 -6.47 5.12 -22.17
CA ALA A 19 -6.20 5.49 -23.56
C ALA A 19 -5.59 4.32 -24.35
N GLU A 20 -4.63 3.59 -23.77
CA GLU A 20 -3.95 2.47 -24.40
C GLU A 20 -4.84 1.23 -24.55
N LEU A 21 -5.67 0.94 -23.53
CA LEU A 21 -6.55 -0.23 -23.50
C LEU A 21 -7.95 0.01 -24.06
N GLY A 22 -8.26 1.22 -24.50
CA GLY A 22 -9.57 1.59 -25.08
C GLY A 22 -10.70 1.55 -24.03
N ILE A 23 -10.43 1.97 -22.79
CA ILE A 23 -11.40 1.99 -21.70
C ILE A 23 -12.03 3.38 -21.57
N ASP A 24 -13.34 3.40 -21.33
CA ASP A 24 -14.10 4.64 -21.14
C ASP A 24 -13.67 5.32 -19.82
N LYS A 25 -13.16 6.55 -19.94
CA LYS A 25 -12.70 7.36 -18.80
C LYS A 25 -13.86 7.89 -17.93
N THR A 26 -15.08 7.85 -18.42
CA THR A 26 -16.27 8.36 -17.70
C THR A 26 -16.85 7.35 -16.71
N LEU A 27 -16.32 6.12 -16.68
CA LEU A 27 -16.70 5.11 -15.70
C LEU A 27 -16.39 5.58 -14.27
N SER A 28 -17.15 5.08 -13.29
CA SER A 28 -16.78 5.24 -11.90
C SER A 28 -15.37 4.69 -11.65
N ARG A 29 -14.70 5.17 -10.60
CA ARG A 29 -13.34 4.73 -10.27
C ARG A 29 -13.25 3.20 -10.17
N GLU A 30 -14.18 2.59 -9.43
CA GLU A 30 -14.19 1.13 -9.21
C GLU A 30 -14.34 0.38 -10.52
N ALA A 31 -15.33 0.76 -11.36
CA ALA A 31 -15.58 0.11 -12.64
C ALA A 31 -14.41 0.29 -13.61
N ARG A 32 -13.78 1.47 -13.60
CA ARG A 32 -12.63 1.80 -14.44
C ARG A 32 -11.39 1.00 -14.03
N GLU A 33 -11.07 0.95 -12.74
CA GLU A 33 -9.93 0.19 -12.23
C GLU A 33 -10.12 -1.32 -12.46
N GLU A 34 -11.33 -1.86 -12.27
CA GLU A 34 -11.65 -3.25 -12.62
C GLU A 34 -11.45 -3.51 -14.12
N ALA A 35 -11.95 -2.62 -14.98
CA ALA A 35 -11.76 -2.75 -16.43
C ALA A 35 -10.28 -2.68 -16.82
N ILE A 36 -9.48 -1.82 -16.18
CA ILE A 36 -8.05 -1.74 -16.40
C ILE A 36 -7.39 -3.07 -16.04
N LEU A 37 -7.67 -3.62 -14.87
CA LEU A 37 -7.06 -4.87 -14.40
C LEU A 37 -7.35 -6.03 -15.37
N VAL A 38 -8.61 -6.17 -15.80
CA VAL A 38 -9.02 -7.22 -16.73
C VAL A 38 -8.35 -7.04 -18.09
N LYS A 39 -8.47 -5.84 -18.67
CA LYS A 39 -7.93 -5.55 -20.01
C LYS A 39 -6.40 -5.61 -20.07
N ALA A 40 -5.72 -5.11 -19.05
CA ALA A 40 -4.27 -5.18 -18.94
C ALA A 40 -3.78 -6.65 -18.91
N TYR A 41 -4.46 -7.50 -18.12
CA TYR A 41 -4.12 -8.92 -18.10
C TYR A 41 -4.42 -9.62 -19.43
N GLU A 42 -5.57 -9.34 -20.04
CA GLU A 42 -5.92 -9.89 -21.36
C GLU A 42 -4.92 -9.47 -22.46
N THR A 43 -4.36 -8.25 -22.35
CA THR A 43 -3.44 -7.70 -23.36
C THR A 43 -1.99 -8.13 -23.13
N TRP A 44 -1.51 -8.08 -21.89
CA TRP A 44 -0.09 -8.26 -21.55
C TRP A 44 0.21 -9.48 -20.69
N GLY A 45 -0.82 -10.18 -20.20
CA GLY A 45 -0.65 -11.28 -19.27
C GLY A 45 0.10 -10.84 -17.99
N CYS A 46 1.04 -11.65 -17.53
CA CYS A 46 1.84 -11.31 -16.35
C CYS A 46 2.72 -10.05 -16.52
N LYS A 47 3.01 -9.63 -17.77
CA LYS A 47 3.76 -8.41 -18.03
C LYS A 47 2.98 -7.13 -17.76
N MET A 48 1.67 -7.22 -17.47
CA MET A 48 0.91 -6.06 -17.01
C MET A 48 1.58 -5.34 -15.84
N ALA A 49 2.34 -6.06 -15.03
CA ALA A 49 3.09 -5.51 -13.90
C ALA A 49 4.06 -4.38 -14.30
N ASP A 50 4.59 -4.42 -15.51
CA ASP A 50 5.55 -3.43 -16.05
C ASP A 50 4.86 -2.14 -16.49
N HIS A 51 3.54 -2.20 -16.74
CA HIS A 51 2.74 -1.08 -17.25
C HIS A 51 1.98 -0.33 -16.16
N MET A 52 1.88 -0.89 -14.97
CA MET A 52 1.03 -0.35 -13.91
C MET A 52 1.83 0.44 -12.88
N HIS A 53 1.40 1.67 -12.62
CA HIS A 53 1.95 2.52 -11.57
C HIS A 53 0.88 2.85 -10.54
N GLY A 54 1.21 2.70 -9.26
CA GLY A 54 0.26 2.97 -8.19
C GLY A 54 0.55 2.20 -6.91
N MET A 55 -0.43 2.16 -6.04
CA MET A 55 -0.42 1.45 -4.78
C MET A 55 -1.50 0.39 -4.82
N PHE A 56 -1.17 -0.87 -5.05
CA PHE A 56 -2.18 -1.90 -5.24
C PHE A 56 -1.71 -3.30 -4.88
N ALA A 57 -2.69 -4.12 -4.53
CA ALA A 57 -2.58 -5.56 -4.49
C ALA A 57 -3.89 -6.16 -5.01
N PHE A 58 -3.80 -7.19 -5.86
CA PHE A 58 -4.99 -7.79 -6.45
C PHE A 58 -4.79 -9.27 -6.82
N ALA A 59 -5.91 -9.95 -7.06
CA ALA A 59 -5.97 -11.28 -7.60
C ALA A 59 -6.95 -11.35 -8.76
N LEU A 60 -6.51 -11.94 -9.87
CA LEU A 60 -7.32 -12.19 -11.07
C LEU A 60 -7.46 -13.70 -11.28
N TRP A 61 -8.65 -14.13 -11.61
CA TRP A 61 -8.92 -15.50 -12.03
C TRP A 61 -9.15 -15.55 -13.55
N ASP A 62 -8.32 -16.27 -14.25
CA ASP A 62 -8.50 -16.58 -15.67
C ASP A 62 -9.18 -17.96 -15.82
N GLU A 63 -10.47 -17.92 -16.15
CA GLU A 63 -11.26 -19.15 -16.35
C GLU A 63 -10.78 -19.97 -17.54
N GLY A 64 -10.21 -19.34 -18.57
CA GLY A 64 -9.73 -20.04 -19.77
C GLY A 64 -8.47 -20.84 -19.54
N ALA A 65 -7.60 -20.33 -18.69
CA ALA A 65 -6.33 -20.98 -18.31
C ALA A 65 -6.42 -21.75 -16.98
N GLU A 66 -7.55 -21.67 -16.26
CA GLU A 66 -7.70 -22.19 -14.88
C GLU A 66 -6.56 -21.68 -13.97
N ARG A 67 -6.24 -20.40 -14.09
CA ARG A 67 -5.09 -19.75 -13.47
C ARG A 67 -5.52 -18.61 -12.56
N LEU A 68 -4.93 -18.57 -11.37
CA LEU A 68 -4.96 -17.41 -10.49
C LEU A 68 -3.65 -16.61 -10.67
N PHE A 69 -3.79 -15.32 -10.93
CA PHE A 69 -2.69 -14.36 -10.97
C PHE A 69 -2.87 -13.33 -9.87
N CYS A 70 -1.89 -13.23 -8.98
CA CYS A 70 -1.88 -12.25 -7.90
C CYS A 70 -0.68 -11.33 -8.05
N LEU A 71 -0.88 -10.02 -7.86
CA LEU A 71 0.18 -9.05 -8.00
C LEU A 71 0.19 -8.07 -6.83
N ARG A 72 1.37 -7.71 -6.36
CA ARG A 72 1.61 -6.67 -5.37
C ARG A 72 2.52 -5.59 -5.94
N ASP A 73 2.20 -4.32 -5.67
CA ASP A 73 2.95 -3.18 -6.19
C ASP A 73 4.44 -3.19 -5.84
N GLN A 74 5.22 -2.35 -6.52
CA GLN A 74 6.67 -2.29 -6.44
C GLN A 74 7.20 -2.12 -5.00
N PHE A 75 6.55 -1.27 -4.22
CA PHE A 75 6.94 -0.97 -2.83
C PHE A 75 6.15 -1.76 -1.79
N GLY A 76 5.13 -2.55 -2.23
CA GLY A 76 4.27 -3.32 -1.35
C GLY A 76 3.40 -2.45 -0.45
N THR A 77 2.96 -1.31 -0.95
CA THR A 77 2.14 -0.34 -0.22
C THR A 77 0.83 -0.96 0.25
N LYS A 78 0.23 -1.82 -0.59
CA LYS A 78 -0.91 -2.63 -0.16
C LYS A 78 -0.45 -4.04 0.17
N PRO A 79 -0.93 -4.62 1.28
CA PRO A 79 -0.58 -5.98 1.65
C PRO A 79 -1.25 -7.00 0.74
N PHE A 80 -0.63 -8.16 0.59
CA PHE A 80 -1.21 -9.37 -0.01
C PHE A 80 -0.65 -10.58 0.70
N TYR A 81 -1.53 -11.51 1.08
CA TYR A 81 -1.21 -12.72 1.82
C TYR A 81 -1.71 -13.95 1.09
N TYR A 82 -1.03 -15.07 1.32
CA TYR A 82 -1.43 -16.36 0.79
C TYR A 82 -1.11 -17.50 1.77
N TYR A 83 -1.82 -18.58 1.64
CA TYR A 83 -1.68 -19.79 2.43
C TYR A 83 -1.99 -21.00 1.57
N VAL A 84 -1.16 -22.04 1.61
CA VAL A 84 -1.43 -23.31 0.93
C VAL A 84 -1.94 -24.30 1.97
N THR A 85 -3.15 -24.80 1.77
CA THR A 85 -3.79 -25.77 2.65
C THR A 85 -3.14 -27.15 2.53
N GLU A 86 -3.37 -28.05 3.47
CA GLU A 86 -2.86 -29.41 3.44
C GLU A 86 -3.37 -30.23 2.23
N ASP A 87 -4.60 -29.94 1.77
CA ASP A 87 -5.20 -30.54 0.58
C ASP A 87 -4.78 -29.86 -0.73
N GLY A 88 -3.82 -28.92 -0.67
CA GLY A 88 -3.19 -28.31 -1.83
C GLY A 88 -4.02 -27.18 -2.48
N ARG A 89 -4.96 -26.55 -1.79
CA ARG A 89 -5.64 -25.34 -2.26
C ARG A 89 -4.88 -24.07 -1.86
N LEU A 90 -4.98 -23.03 -2.66
CA LEU A 90 -4.43 -21.71 -2.34
C LEU A 90 -5.53 -20.81 -1.77
N LEU A 91 -5.36 -20.39 -0.52
CA LEU A 91 -6.15 -19.33 0.10
C LEU A 91 -5.36 -18.02 -0.01
N TYR A 92 -6.04 -16.90 -0.25
CA TYR A 92 -5.40 -15.60 -0.44
C TYR A 92 -6.31 -14.46 -0.03
N GLY A 93 -5.70 -13.29 0.14
CA GLY A 93 -6.43 -12.05 0.45
C GLY A 93 -5.49 -10.88 0.67
N THR A 94 -6.04 -9.68 0.71
CA THR A 94 -5.33 -8.46 1.10
C THR A 94 -5.27 -8.28 2.63
N MET A 95 -5.96 -9.14 3.36
CA MET A 95 -5.95 -9.19 4.84
C MET A 95 -5.83 -10.64 5.31
N ILE A 96 -5.08 -10.85 6.39
CA ILE A 96 -4.90 -12.20 6.98
C ILE A 96 -6.25 -12.80 7.42
N ARG A 97 -7.14 -11.99 7.99
CA ARG A 97 -8.47 -12.47 8.42
C ARG A 97 -9.29 -13.06 7.27
N GLN A 98 -9.15 -12.55 6.04
CA GLN A 98 -9.83 -13.15 4.88
C GLN A 98 -9.38 -14.58 4.63
N ILE A 99 -8.10 -14.89 4.89
CA ILE A 99 -7.56 -16.26 4.82
C ILE A 99 -8.11 -17.09 5.98
N MET A 100 -8.18 -16.52 7.19
CA MET A 100 -8.66 -17.23 8.39
C MET A 100 -10.14 -17.62 8.31
N GLU A 101 -10.92 -16.88 7.54
CA GLU A 101 -12.36 -17.13 7.31
C GLU A 101 -12.63 -18.17 6.21
N GLN A 102 -11.61 -18.54 5.42
CA GLN A 102 -11.75 -19.52 4.35
C GLN A 102 -11.62 -20.95 4.90
N ASP A 103 -12.41 -21.86 4.33
CA ASP A 103 -12.35 -23.29 4.69
C ASP A 103 -11.00 -23.92 4.34
N GLY A 104 -10.47 -24.68 5.28
CA GLY A 104 -9.16 -25.35 5.17
C GLY A 104 -8.00 -24.57 5.82
N PHE A 105 -8.25 -23.37 6.37
CA PHE A 105 -7.24 -22.68 7.17
C PHE A 105 -7.07 -23.35 8.55
N VAL A 106 -5.80 -23.59 8.94
CA VAL A 106 -5.46 -24.08 10.29
C VAL A 106 -4.75 -22.99 11.06
N LYS A 107 -5.38 -22.53 12.15
CA LYS A 107 -4.84 -21.46 12.99
C LYS A 107 -3.74 -22.01 13.91
N GLU A 108 -2.50 -21.72 13.58
CA GLU A 108 -1.34 -22.03 14.40
C GLU A 108 -0.41 -20.82 14.47
N LEU A 109 0.07 -20.47 15.69
CA LEU A 109 1.00 -19.36 15.87
C LEU A 109 2.42 -19.76 15.51
N ASN A 110 3.16 -18.84 14.90
CA ASN A 110 4.57 -18.99 14.58
C ASN A 110 5.42 -18.36 15.70
N ASP A 111 5.61 -19.09 16.79
CA ASP A 111 6.30 -18.62 17.99
C ASP A 111 7.75 -18.17 17.73
N LYS A 112 8.38 -18.73 16.68
CA LYS A 112 9.75 -18.35 16.29
C LYS A 112 9.89 -16.89 15.91
N LEU A 113 8.81 -16.27 15.45
CA LEU A 113 8.82 -14.85 15.05
C LEU A 113 8.70 -13.90 16.24
N LEU A 114 8.25 -14.39 17.41
CA LEU A 114 8.10 -13.54 18.58
C LEU A 114 9.44 -12.90 19.00
N GLN A 115 10.52 -13.68 19.02
CA GLN A 115 11.85 -13.17 19.36
C GLN A 115 12.34 -12.14 18.34
N ILE A 116 12.08 -12.37 17.03
CA ILE A 116 12.44 -11.43 15.97
C ILE A 116 11.65 -10.14 16.13
N TYR A 117 10.35 -10.25 16.37
CA TYR A 117 9.48 -9.11 16.60
C TYR A 117 9.91 -8.29 17.81
N MET A 118 10.22 -8.94 18.95
CA MET A 118 10.69 -8.25 20.16
C MET A 118 12.01 -7.49 19.96
N SER A 119 12.80 -7.89 18.96
CA SER A 119 14.07 -7.23 18.65
C SER A 119 13.93 -6.13 17.61
N LEU A 120 13.06 -6.32 16.62
CA LEU A 120 12.95 -5.43 15.45
C LEU A 120 11.65 -4.61 15.43
N THR A 121 10.69 -4.89 16.33
CA THR A 121 9.34 -4.30 16.37
C THR A 121 8.47 -4.58 15.15
N TYR A 122 8.94 -5.39 14.20
CA TYR A 122 8.18 -5.89 13.04
C TYR A 122 8.69 -7.28 12.61
N VAL A 123 7.93 -7.94 11.74
CA VAL A 123 8.31 -9.24 11.16
C VAL A 123 8.84 -9.03 9.75
N PRO A 124 10.17 -9.16 9.52
CA PRO A 124 10.77 -9.05 8.20
C PRO A 124 10.45 -10.27 7.30
N GLY A 125 10.63 -10.09 5.99
CA GLY A 125 10.46 -11.18 5.02
C GLY A 125 9.00 -11.58 4.78
N GLU A 126 8.80 -12.79 4.31
CA GLU A 126 7.49 -13.29 3.88
C GLU A 126 6.64 -13.91 5.00
N GLU A 127 7.26 -14.33 6.09
CA GLU A 127 6.56 -15.01 7.19
C GLU A 127 5.61 -14.07 7.94
N THR A 128 4.59 -14.66 8.56
CA THR A 128 3.66 -13.97 9.46
C THR A 128 3.57 -14.69 10.80
N PHE A 129 2.90 -14.08 11.78
CA PHE A 129 2.63 -14.72 13.07
C PHE A 129 1.73 -15.96 12.98
N PHE A 130 1.10 -16.21 11.82
CA PHE A 130 0.34 -17.42 11.57
C PHE A 130 1.17 -18.36 10.68
N LYS A 131 1.44 -19.57 11.17
CA LYS A 131 2.21 -20.57 10.41
C LYS A 131 1.58 -20.82 9.05
N GLY A 132 2.43 -20.83 8.03
CA GLY A 132 2.02 -21.08 6.65
C GLY A 132 1.38 -19.87 5.94
N VAL A 133 0.88 -18.86 6.68
CA VAL A 133 0.44 -17.61 6.06
C VAL A 133 1.64 -16.78 5.71
N LYS A 134 1.79 -16.47 4.43
CA LYS A 134 2.93 -15.73 3.89
C LYS A 134 2.49 -14.43 3.23
N LYS A 135 3.37 -13.43 3.30
CA LYS A 135 3.26 -12.18 2.55
C LYS A 135 3.77 -12.37 1.13
N LEU A 136 3.01 -12.00 0.11
CA LEU A 136 3.60 -11.74 -1.19
C LEU A 136 4.47 -10.48 -1.05
N LEU A 137 5.78 -10.63 -1.23
CA LEU A 137 6.72 -9.52 -1.01
C LEU A 137 6.59 -8.45 -2.10
N PRO A 138 7.04 -7.20 -1.84
CA PRO A 138 7.01 -6.11 -2.81
C PRO A 138 7.62 -6.45 -4.17
N GLY A 139 7.06 -5.89 -5.25
CA GLY A 139 7.56 -6.08 -6.60
C GLY A 139 7.50 -7.53 -7.09
N ARG A 140 6.50 -8.28 -6.62
CA ARG A 140 6.30 -9.68 -7.03
C ARG A 140 4.88 -9.92 -7.48
N TYR A 141 4.76 -10.92 -8.37
CA TYR A 141 3.49 -11.57 -8.65
C TYR A 141 3.58 -13.07 -8.35
N LEU A 142 2.42 -13.64 -8.09
CA LEU A 142 2.21 -15.08 -7.86
C LEU A 142 1.29 -15.61 -8.95
N VAL A 143 1.67 -16.72 -9.55
CA VAL A 143 0.83 -17.51 -10.45
C VAL A 143 0.53 -18.85 -9.77
N TRP A 144 -0.76 -19.19 -9.71
CA TRP A 144 -1.22 -20.49 -9.27
C TRP A 144 -1.97 -21.17 -10.40
N GLU A 145 -1.44 -22.31 -10.86
CA GLU A 145 -1.99 -23.06 -11.97
C GLU A 145 -1.74 -24.54 -11.78
N ASN A 146 -2.75 -25.38 -11.98
CA ASN A 146 -2.63 -26.86 -11.85
C ASN A 146 -2.03 -27.30 -10.51
N GLY A 147 -2.38 -26.64 -9.40
CA GLY A 147 -1.86 -26.93 -8.07
C GLY A 147 -0.39 -26.56 -7.86
N LYS A 148 0.23 -25.84 -8.78
CA LYS A 148 1.61 -25.35 -8.68
C LYS A 148 1.63 -23.85 -8.50
N MET A 149 2.53 -23.40 -7.64
CA MET A 149 2.75 -21.99 -7.35
C MET A 149 4.10 -21.56 -7.92
N GLU A 150 4.08 -20.44 -8.63
CA GLU A 150 5.26 -19.72 -9.06
C GLU A 150 5.21 -18.29 -8.55
N ILE A 151 6.32 -17.82 -7.96
CA ILE A 151 6.45 -16.42 -7.52
C ILE A 151 7.61 -15.79 -8.29
N VAL A 152 7.29 -14.72 -9.01
CA VAL A 152 8.26 -14.01 -9.83
C VAL A 152 8.46 -12.60 -9.30
N ARG A 153 9.71 -12.19 -9.17
CA ARG A 153 10.07 -10.81 -8.89
C ARG A 153 10.15 -10.02 -10.19
N TYR A 154 9.18 -9.13 -10.43
CA TYR A 154 9.14 -8.31 -11.63
C TYR A 154 9.87 -6.97 -11.45
N TRP A 155 10.04 -6.51 -10.20
CA TRP A 155 10.70 -5.25 -9.91
C TRP A 155 11.62 -5.34 -8.70
N LYS A 156 12.74 -4.62 -8.75
CA LYS A 156 13.65 -4.38 -7.63
C LYS A 156 14.17 -2.94 -7.71
N PRO A 157 14.46 -2.28 -6.57
CA PRO A 157 15.15 -1.00 -6.61
C PRO A 157 16.57 -1.21 -7.16
N GLU A 158 16.97 -0.31 -8.05
CA GLU A 158 18.34 -0.23 -8.55
C GLU A 158 18.88 1.15 -8.20
N PHE A 159 20.08 1.19 -7.62
CA PHE A 159 20.71 2.43 -7.20
C PHE A 159 21.86 2.74 -8.17
N HIS A 160 21.79 3.92 -8.75
CA HIS A 160 22.82 4.44 -9.68
C HIS A 160 23.38 5.75 -9.11
N PRO A 161 24.33 5.68 -8.14
CA PRO A 161 24.94 6.89 -7.59
C PRO A 161 25.59 7.72 -8.70
N ASP A 162 25.30 9.01 -8.70
CA ASP A 162 25.94 9.97 -9.60
C ASP A 162 26.72 10.98 -8.76
N GLU A 163 28.04 10.76 -8.66
CA GLU A 163 28.94 11.60 -7.88
C GLU A 163 29.28 12.92 -8.59
N SER A 164 28.84 13.13 -9.82
CA SER A 164 29.03 14.38 -10.57
C SER A 164 28.10 15.50 -10.13
N LYS A 165 26.98 15.15 -9.47
CA LYS A 165 25.96 16.10 -9.01
C LYS A 165 26.27 16.63 -7.61
N SER A 166 26.09 17.94 -7.43
CA SER A 166 26.13 18.56 -6.11
C SER A 166 24.89 18.23 -5.27
N LEU A 167 24.91 18.57 -4.00
CA LEU A 167 23.71 18.45 -3.13
C LEU A 167 22.57 19.33 -3.62
N GLU A 168 22.88 20.50 -4.12
CA GLU A 168 21.92 21.45 -4.69
C GLU A 168 21.26 20.87 -5.94
N ASP A 169 22.05 20.27 -6.86
CA ASP A 169 21.50 19.62 -8.06
C ASP A 169 20.50 18.49 -7.70
N TRP A 170 20.86 17.69 -6.68
CA TRP A 170 19.98 16.63 -6.19
C TRP A 170 18.70 17.19 -5.52
N ALA A 171 18.81 18.27 -4.76
CA ALA A 171 17.67 18.92 -4.13
C ALA A 171 16.71 19.48 -5.18
N ASP A 172 17.22 20.13 -6.23
CA ASP A 172 16.42 20.69 -7.32
C ASP A 172 15.74 19.59 -8.14
N GLU A 173 16.43 18.50 -8.42
CA GLU A 173 15.87 17.34 -9.13
C GLU A 173 14.76 16.66 -8.30
N LEU A 174 14.99 16.48 -7.00
CA LEU A 174 13.99 15.95 -6.08
C LEU A 174 12.74 16.83 -6.04
N HIS A 175 12.95 18.15 -5.88
CA HIS A 175 11.85 19.12 -5.85
C HIS A 175 11.03 19.08 -7.15
N THR A 176 11.69 19.13 -8.30
CA THR A 176 11.05 19.07 -9.62
C THR A 176 10.27 17.77 -9.79
N THR A 177 10.86 16.65 -9.37
CA THR A 177 10.21 15.34 -9.45
C THR A 177 8.96 15.27 -8.58
N LEU A 178 9.05 15.75 -7.32
CA LEU A 178 7.91 15.77 -6.41
C LEU A 178 6.79 16.69 -6.89
N GLN A 179 7.11 17.88 -7.41
CA GLN A 179 6.12 18.77 -8.01
C GLN A 179 5.36 18.11 -9.16
N LYS A 180 6.04 17.29 -9.96
CA LYS A 180 5.43 16.58 -11.08
C LYS A 180 4.52 15.43 -10.62
N ILE A 181 4.91 14.67 -9.62
CA ILE A 181 4.17 13.47 -9.20
C ILE A 181 3.06 13.76 -8.17
N MET A 182 3.15 14.84 -7.41
CA MET A 182 2.15 15.16 -6.39
C MET A 182 0.71 15.28 -6.92
N PRO A 183 0.45 15.93 -8.07
CA PRO A 183 -0.89 15.97 -8.64
C PRO A 183 -1.45 14.59 -9.01
N GLU A 184 -0.56 13.63 -9.36
CA GLU A 184 -0.96 12.27 -9.71
C GLU A 184 -1.37 11.42 -8.49
N THR A 185 -1.13 11.92 -7.27
CA THR A 185 -1.43 11.17 -6.05
C THR A 185 -2.88 11.28 -5.61
N LYS A 186 -3.63 12.26 -6.12
CA LYS A 186 -5.05 12.44 -5.84
C LYS A 186 -5.92 12.00 -7.03
N ALA A 187 -7.10 11.49 -6.74
CA ALA A 187 -8.13 11.35 -7.79
C ALA A 187 -8.64 12.75 -8.17
N ALA A 188 -9.01 12.93 -9.45
CA ALA A 188 -9.30 14.24 -10.03
C ALA A 188 -10.39 15.05 -9.29
N ASP A 189 -11.31 14.36 -8.61
CA ASP A 189 -12.46 14.98 -7.92
C ASP A 189 -12.41 14.83 -6.38
N GLU A 190 -11.30 14.34 -5.81
CA GLU A 190 -11.17 14.15 -4.37
C GLU A 190 -10.58 15.40 -3.69
N GLU A 191 -11.28 15.89 -2.67
CA GLU A 191 -10.71 16.82 -1.71
C GLU A 191 -9.77 16.04 -0.79
N ILE A 192 -8.52 16.46 -0.70
CA ILE A 192 -7.53 15.81 0.15
C ILE A 192 -7.24 16.64 1.39
N GLU A 193 -7.05 15.97 2.51
CA GLU A 193 -6.46 16.51 3.73
C GLU A 193 -5.11 15.83 3.96
N SER A 194 -4.20 16.51 4.64
CA SER A 194 -2.86 16.00 4.88
C SER A 194 -2.63 15.77 6.37
N PHE A 195 -2.16 14.60 6.74
CA PHE A 195 -1.59 14.43 8.07
C PHE A 195 -0.28 15.20 8.21
N LEU A 196 -0.16 15.97 9.27
CA LEU A 196 0.99 16.82 9.53
C LEU A 196 1.58 16.51 10.91
N SER A 197 2.78 15.93 10.92
CA SER A 197 3.50 15.58 12.17
C SER A 197 4.38 16.71 12.70
N GLY A 198 4.63 17.76 11.89
CA GLY A 198 5.63 18.79 12.19
C GLY A 198 7.06 18.43 11.75
N GLY A 199 7.31 17.21 11.28
CA GLY A 199 8.57 16.79 10.67
C GLY A 199 8.75 17.37 9.26
N VAL A 200 9.98 17.32 8.75
CA VAL A 200 10.36 17.87 7.43
C VAL A 200 9.56 17.25 6.30
N ASP A 201 9.42 15.92 6.28
CA ASP A 201 8.77 15.21 5.18
C ASP A 201 7.30 15.56 5.04
N SER A 202 6.54 15.49 6.15
CA SER A 202 5.11 15.83 6.16
C SER A 202 4.87 17.31 5.82
N SER A 203 5.74 18.19 6.28
CA SER A 203 5.69 19.63 5.97
C SER A 203 5.95 19.89 4.49
N TYR A 204 6.91 19.19 3.92
CA TYR A 204 7.25 19.32 2.50
C TYR A 204 6.15 18.75 1.59
N VAL A 205 5.58 17.60 1.96
CA VAL A 205 4.42 17.02 1.26
C VAL A 205 3.23 17.98 1.31
N LEU A 206 2.93 18.58 2.49
CA LEU A 206 1.86 19.56 2.61
C LEU A 206 2.11 20.78 1.71
N ALA A 207 3.33 21.29 1.67
CA ALA A 207 3.69 22.46 0.84
C ALA A 207 3.53 22.22 -0.67
N LEU A 208 3.69 20.98 -1.12
CA LEU A 208 3.51 20.59 -2.53
C LEU A 208 2.12 20.06 -2.85
N SER A 209 1.33 19.69 -1.83
CA SER A 209 -0.03 19.19 -2.01
C SER A 209 -1.01 20.36 -2.15
N GLU A 210 -2.14 20.09 -2.78
CA GLU A 210 -3.29 21.00 -2.80
C GLU A 210 -4.28 20.64 -1.66
N ALA A 211 -3.75 20.22 -0.51
CA ALA A 211 -4.58 19.83 0.63
C ALA A 211 -5.39 21.02 1.16
N LYS A 212 -6.67 20.76 1.41
CA LYS A 212 -7.59 21.81 1.93
C LYS A 212 -7.46 22.02 3.42
N ALA A 213 -6.96 21.04 4.14
CA ALA A 213 -6.67 21.12 5.56
C ALA A 213 -5.51 20.20 5.93
N ALA A 214 -4.90 20.48 7.07
CA ALA A 214 -3.90 19.63 7.68
C ALA A 214 -4.39 19.17 9.06
N ASP A 215 -4.24 17.88 9.34
CA ASP A 215 -4.67 17.24 10.58
C ASP A 215 -3.48 16.75 11.39
N SER A 216 -3.51 16.96 12.70
CA SER A 216 -2.47 16.49 13.61
C SER A 216 -3.04 15.96 14.92
N CYS A 217 -2.45 14.89 15.41
CA CYS A 217 -2.66 14.39 16.76
C CYS A 217 -1.65 15.03 17.70
N GLY A 218 -2.14 15.63 18.79
CA GLY A 218 -1.32 16.09 19.90
C GLY A 218 -1.50 15.20 21.12
N TYR A 219 -0.58 15.32 22.07
CA TYR A 219 -0.63 14.60 23.34
C TYR A 219 -0.64 15.58 24.51
N ILE A 220 -1.22 15.15 25.64
CA ILE A 220 -1.21 15.94 26.88
C ILE A 220 0.23 16.11 27.39
N GLU A 221 1.05 15.08 27.23
CA GLU A 221 2.46 15.10 27.60
C GLU A 221 3.27 15.88 26.55
N GLU A 222 3.71 17.08 26.89
CA GLU A 222 4.38 18.03 25.96
C GLU A 222 5.61 17.45 25.25
N ARG A 223 6.35 16.55 25.88
CA ARG A 223 7.55 15.93 25.28
C ARG A 223 7.27 15.06 24.06
N PHE A 224 6.01 14.62 23.89
CA PHE A 224 5.56 13.82 22.78
C PHE A 224 4.63 14.61 21.83
N ASP A 225 4.36 15.87 22.13
CA ASP A 225 3.44 16.70 21.38
C ASP A 225 4.16 17.52 20.32
N GLU A 226 4.23 16.98 19.10
CA GLU A 226 4.77 17.66 17.93
C GLU A 226 3.72 18.55 17.22
N SER A 227 2.46 18.52 17.64
CA SER A 227 1.39 19.25 16.98
C SER A 227 1.53 20.77 17.04
N LYS A 228 2.37 21.31 17.93
CA LYS A 228 2.71 22.74 17.97
C LYS A 228 3.54 23.15 16.76
N LEU A 229 4.55 22.34 16.39
CA LEU A 229 5.35 22.53 15.18
C LEU A 229 4.50 22.37 13.91
N ALA A 230 3.60 21.38 13.91
CA ALA A 230 2.63 21.19 12.83
C ALA A 230 1.76 22.44 12.63
N ALA A 231 1.24 23.03 13.71
CA ALA A 231 0.44 24.25 13.65
C ALA A 231 1.22 25.47 13.08
N GLU A 232 2.51 25.61 13.43
CA GLU A 232 3.36 26.65 12.87
C GLU A 232 3.56 26.46 11.36
N THR A 233 3.82 25.24 10.93
CA THR A 233 3.97 24.90 9.50
C THR A 233 2.68 25.20 8.73
N ALA A 234 1.53 24.74 9.21
CA ALA A 234 0.24 24.97 8.58
C ALA A 234 -0.06 26.48 8.47
N LYS A 235 0.27 27.25 9.51
CA LYS A 235 0.14 28.71 9.51
C LYS A 235 1.04 29.37 8.46
N LEU A 236 2.30 28.94 8.33
CA LEU A 236 3.23 29.47 7.33
C LEU A 236 2.75 29.20 5.91
N LEU A 237 2.15 28.04 5.69
CA LEU A 237 1.62 27.61 4.39
C LEU A 237 0.19 28.13 4.14
N ASN A 238 -0.41 28.84 5.10
CA ASN A 238 -1.78 29.33 5.04
C ASN A 238 -2.82 28.22 4.75
N VAL A 239 -2.62 27.04 5.38
CA VAL A 239 -3.51 25.89 5.28
C VAL A 239 -4.33 25.79 6.58
N PRO A 240 -5.65 25.57 6.52
CA PRO A 240 -6.47 25.28 7.70
C PRO A 240 -5.89 24.10 8.50
N PHE A 241 -5.89 24.23 9.83
CA PHE A 241 -5.26 23.24 10.69
C PHE A 241 -6.22 22.73 11.76
N ASN A 242 -6.38 21.42 11.80
CA ASN A 242 -7.16 20.71 12.78
C ASN A 242 -6.21 19.96 13.74
N ARG A 243 -6.37 20.22 15.04
CA ARG A 243 -5.60 19.54 16.08
C ARG A 243 -6.52 18.78 17.01
N ARG A 244 -6.25 17.50 17.21
CA ARG A 244 -6.89 16.69 18.25
C ARG A 244 -5.85 16.27 19.28
N VAL A 245 -6.09 16.64 20.54
CA VAL A 245 -5.28 16.17 21.67
C VAL A 245 -5.90 14.89 22.19
N ILE A 246 -5.10 13.84 22.29
CA ILE A 246 -5.54 12.50 22.72
C ILE A 246 -5.10 12.31 24.17
N SER A 247 -6.04 11.93 25.05
CA SER A 247 -5.73 11.51 26.41
C SER A 247 -5.21 10.07 26.46
N PRO A 248 -4.50 9.68 27.55
CA PRO A 248 -4.11 8.28 27.75
C PRO A 248 -5.31 7.32 27.74
N GLU A 249 -6.44 7.74 28.32
CA GLU A 249 -7.68 6.95 28.34
C GLU A 249 -8.21 6.72 26.94
N GLU A 250 -8.33 7.80 26.12
CA GLU A 250 -8.76 7.70 24.73
C GLU A 250 -7.82 6.81 23.92
N TYR A 251 -6.50 6.91 24.15
CA TYR A 251 -5.51 6.05 23.50
C TYR A 251 -5.76 4.58 23.79
N PHE A 252 -5.91 4.20 25.06
CA PHE A 252 -6.17 2.81 25.42
C PHE A 252 -7.55 2.30 25.00
N ASP A 253 -8.54 3.16 24.95
CA ASP A 253 -9.89 2.80 24.49
C ASP A 253 -9.92 2.47 22.99
N ILE A 254 -9.09 3.12 22.15
CA ILE A 254 -9.01 2.86 20.73
C ILE A 254 -8.15 1.62 20.36
N VAL A 255 -7.24 1.18 21.26
CA VAL A 255 -6.32 0.06 20.99
C VAL A 255 -7.05 -1.20 20.50
N PRO A 256 -8.15 -1.67 21.11
CA PRO A 256 -8.86 -2.86 20.60
C PRO A 256 -9.34 -2.71 19.15
N TYR A 257 -9.78 -1.51 18.78
CA TYR A 257 -10.20 -1.22 17.40
C TYR A 257 -9.01 -1.23 16.43
N VAL A 258 -7.90 -0.62 16.81
CA VAL A 258 -6.66 -0.62 16.02
C VAL A 258 -6.16 -2.05 15.83
N MET A 259 -6.05 -2.83 16.91
CA MET A 259 -5.63 -4.23 16.86
C MET A 259 -6.51 -5.10 15.97
N LYS A 260 -7.82 -4.86 15.95
CA LYS A 260 -8.75 -5.56 15.06
C LYS A 260 -8.50 -5.26 13.58
N ASN A 261 -7.98 -4.08 13.26
CA ASN A 261 -7.76 -3.61 11.89
C ASN A 261 -6.29 -3.70 11.43
N MET A 262 -5.39 -4.07 12.33
CA MET A 262 -3.99 -4.37 12.00
C MET A 262 -3.86 -5.83 11.57
N GLU A 263 -3.07 -6.06 10.53
CA GLU A 263 -2.80 -7.42 10.05
C GLU A 263 -1.68 -8.11 10.83
N GLN A 264 -0.73 -7.34 11.31
CA GLN A 264 0.36 -7.78 12.18
C GLN A 264 0.70 -6.67 13.17
N PRO A 265 1.16 -7.00 14.38
CA PRO A 265 1.62 -5.99 15.31
C PRO A 265 2.82 -5.25 14.71
N LEU A 266 2.79 -3.94 14.84
CA LEU A 266 3.87 -3.03 14.52
C LEU A 266 4.20 -2.26 15.78
N GLY A 267 5.44 -2.31 16.20
CA GLY A 267 5.92 -1.50 17.31
C GLY A 267 6.51 -0.21 16.76
N ASP A 268 5.92 0.90 17.14
CA ASP A 268 6.40 2.24 16.82
C ASP A 268 6.70 2.97 18.13
#